data_5ccf30113796f2613d71f02eb94da4a2
#
_entry.id   5ccf30113796f2613d71f02eb94da4a2
#
_cell.length_a   1.000
_cell.length_b   1.000
_cell.length_c   1.000
_cell.angle_alpha   90.00
_cell.angle_beta   90.00
_cell.angle_gamma   90.00
#
_symmetry.space_group_name_H-M   'P 1'
#
loop_
_entity.id
_entity.type
_entity.pdbx_description
1 polymer ?
#
loop_
_entity_poly.entity_id
_entity_poly.type
_entity_poly.pdbx_seq_one_letter_code
_entity_poly.pdbx_strand_id
1 'polypeptide(L)'
;MNYLAIFKGRTRALFTDISSFLILIIISVVSVYISKMGQTESFTRMPIAVVNYDEGMWGEELIKVLNYEKEYDFYVTDEAPARKAIAENKAHGLIIIKPDFSDKISKGEYKSLFSITVMADSYDLNAFTEVLINDTIKIWMEALTELRLEEIANADEDEIEAFRKDAMEIWGGESLLDIDSFIINNTSEESEEEENTYSGIRWYAALSLFYLIIGGTWMCDYGSGGLLKRVVGKGGNIALMYISQALPGLIVTTVMLIPVLIAEKSAGNPFLILLAYVLYACGASGMALVVCSLSGKLSNLVLVAPVVTMAASLISGLLLKLPNWAKFWEIISVVLPGHWFHLAVQGNHFIAGATITGLVWFFIGMFTAWLLGFIRKK
;
A
#
# COMPACT_ATOMS: atom_id res chain seq x y z
N MET A 1 15.76 37.71 -23.64
CA MET A 1 14.41 37.11 -23.40
C MET A 1 14.19 37.02 -21.90
N ASN A 2 13.05 37.43 -21.38
CA ASN A 2 12.79 37.41 -19.92
C ASN A 2 12.13 36.08 -19.51
N TYR A 3 12.94 35.12 -19.10
CA TYR A 3 12.47 33.78 -18.68
C TYR A 3 11.61 33.83 -17.41
N LEU A 4 11.87 34.82 -16.54
CA LEU A 4 11.05 35.05 -15.36
C LEU A 4 9.59 35.44 -15.72
N ALA A 5 9.44 36.21 -16.81
CA ALA A 5 8.09 36.55 -17.30
C ALA A 5 7.35 35.32 -17.84
N ILE A 6 8.08 34.39 -18.51
CA ILE A 6 7.50 33.12 -18.97
C ILE A 6 7.07 32.29 -17.75
N PHE A 7 7.92 32.12 -16.74
CA PHE A 7 7.60 31.43 -15.49
C PHE A 7 6.37 32.04 -14.82
N LYS A 8 6.35 33.35 -14.59
CA LYS A 8 5.20 34.06 -13.99
C LYS A 8 3.92 33.88 -14.80
N GLY A 9 4.03 33.99 -16.14
CA GLY A 9 2.90 33.79 -17.06
C GLY A 9 2.34 32.37 -16.97
N ARG A 10 3.21 31.36 -16.92
CA ARG A 10 2.79 29.97 -16.77
C ARG A 10 2.18 29.68 -15.41
N THR A 11 2.79 30.16 -14.32
CA THR A 11 2.24 30.07 -12.97
C THR A 11 0.84 30.69 -12.92
N ARG A 12 0.67 31.90 -13.45
CA ARG A 12 -0.65 32.54 -13.50
C ARG A 12 -1.64 31.72 -14.32
N ALA A 13 -1.22 31.17 -15.48
CA ALA A 13 -2.09 30.34 -16.30
C ALA A 13 -2.58 29.09 -15.56
N LEU A 14 -1.75 28.41 -14.76
CA LEU A 14 -2.15 27.25 -13.96
C LEU A 14 -3.24 27.57 -12.94
N PHE A 15 -3.24 28.77 -12.36
CA PHE A 15 -4.26 29.19 -11.41
C PHE A 15 -5.49 29.86 -12.05
N THR A 16 -5.36 30.43 -13.25
CA THR A 16 -6.48 31.05 -13.98
C THR A 16 -7.23 30.06 -14.87
N ASP A 17 -6.58 28.98 -15.29
CA ASP A 17 -7.26 27.88 -15.98
C ASP A 17 -7.95 26.97 -14.96
N ILE A 18 -9.23 27.23 -14.77
CA ILE A 18 -10.08 26.52 -13.80
C ILE A 18 -10.01 25.02 -14.01
N SER A 19 -9.97 24.52 -15.24
CA SER A 19 -9.93 23.09 -15.53
C SER A 19 -8.63 22.44 -15.05
N SER A 20 -7.48 23.05 -15.30
CA SER A 20 -6.17 22.57 -14.85
C SER A 20 -6.06 22.55 -13.31
N PHE A 21 -6.54 23.60 -12.65
CA PHE A 21 -6.56 23.72 -11.21
C PHE A 21 -7.50 22.69 -10.55
N LEU A 22 -8.69 22.50 -11.13
CA LEU A 22 -9.69 21.54 -10.64
C LEU A 22 -9.20 20.10 -10.75
N ILE A 23 -8.50 19.72 -11.83
CA ILE A 23 -7.88 18.40 -11.96
C ILE A 23 -6.88 18.14 -10.83
N LEU A 24 -6.06 19.13 -10.47
CA LEU A 24 -5.10 19.00 -9.36
C LEU A 24 -5.78 18.79 -8.01
N ILE A 25 -6.86 19.52 -7.75
CA ILE A 25 -7.66 19.34 -6.52
C ILE A 25 -8.26 17.93 -6.51
N ILE A 26 -8.84 17.48 -7.63
CA ILE A 26 -9.43 16.13 -7.73
C ILE A 26 -8.36 15.07 -7.44
N ILE A 27 -7.16 15.19 -8.02
CA ILE A 27 -6.05 14.26 -7.78
C ILE A 27 -5.73 14.19 -6.28
N SER A 28 -5.61 15.32 -5.59
CA SER A 28 -5.32 15.34 -4.16
C SER A 28 -6.46 14.74 -3.33
N VAL A 29 -7.72 15.07 -3.65
CA VAL A 29 -8.90 14.54 -2.95
C VAL A 29 -9.04 13.04 -3.14
N VAL A 30 -8.87 12.53 -4.36
CA VAL A 30 -8.92 11.09 -4.67
C VAL A 30 -7.81 10.36 -3.92
N SER A 31 -6.60 10.90 -3.89
CA SER A 31 -5.48 10.30 -3.16
C SER A 31 -5.71 10.25 -1.64
N VAL A 32 -6.28 11.32 -1.05
CA VAL A 32 -6.69 11.33 0.36
C VAL A 32 -7.79 10.31 0.63
N TYR A 33 -8.74 10.17 -0.28
CA TYR A 33 -9.82 9.18 -0.16
C TYR A 33 -9.27 7.75 -0.18
N ILE A 34 -8.36 7.44 -1.10
CA ILE A 34 -7.69 6.12 -1.19
C ILE A 34 -6.90 5.84 0.09
N SER A 35 -6.14 6.81 0.60
CA SER A 35 -5.42 6.67 1.87
C SER A 35 -6.35 6.32 3.04
N LYS A 36 -7.54 6.92 3.09
CA LYS A 36 -8.53 6.60 4.12
C LYS A 36 -9.18 5.23 3.94
N MET A 37 -9.39 4.78 2.71
CA MET A 37 -9.91 3.43 2.45
C MET A 37 -8.98 2.36 3.02
N GLY A 38 -7.67 2.46 2.76
CA GLY A 38 -6.67 1.53 3.30
C GLY A 38 -6.61 1.53 4.84
N GLN A 39 -6.88 2.67 5.46
CA GLN A 39 -6.96 2.74 6.93
C GLN A 39 -8.25 2.12 7.51
N THR A 40 -9.32 2.08 6.72
CA THR A 40 -10.61 1.53 7.17
C THR A 40 -10.63 0.01 7.05
N GLU A 41 -9.93 -0.57 6.07
CA GLU A 41 -9.82 -2.03 5.91
C GLU A 41 -8.99 -2.68 7.01
N SER A 42 -8.01 -1.97 7.60
CA SER A 42 -7.19 -2.48 8.71
C SER A 42 -7.94 -2.68 10.04
N PHE A 43 -9.23 -2.31 10.12
CA PHE A 43 -10.07 -2.49 11.30
C PHE A 43 -11.28 -3.43 11.09
N THR A 44 -11.44 -4.02 9.92
CA THR A 44 -12.48 -5.03 9.74
C THR A 44 -11.92 -6.34 10.26
N ARG A 45 -12.37 -6.76 11.46
CA ARG A 45 -12.01 -8.06 12.05
C ARG A 45 -12.29 -9.14 11.02
N MET A 46 -11.35 -10.05 10.84
CA MET A 46 -11.52 -11.15 9.89
C MET A 46 -12.56 -12.15 10.41
N PRO A 47 -13.68 -12.34 9.69
CA PRO A 47 -14.73 -13.24 10.15
C PRO A 47 -14.27 -14.70 10.04
N ILE A 48 -14.26 -15.40 11.17
CA ILE A 48 -13.92 -16.81 11.32
C ILE A 48 -15.13 -17.56 11.86
N ALA A 49 -15.61 -18.56 11.12
CA ALA A 49 -16.71 -19.38 11.56
C ALA A 49 -16.21 -20.44 12.55
N VAL A 50 -16.92 -20.62 13.66
CA VAL A 50 -16.63 -21.63 14.67
C VAL A 50 -17.82 -22.58 14.76
N VAL A 51 -17.57 -23.88 14.61
CA VAL A 51 -18.54 -24.94 14.81
C VAL A 51 -18.11 -25.71 16.04
N ASN A 52 -18.91 -25.70 17.07
CA ASN A 52 -18.62 -26.41 18.31
C ASN A 52 -19.48 -27.72 18.39
N TYR A 53 -18.81 -28.87 18.33
CA TYR A 53 -19.43 -30.17 18.57
C TYR A 53 -19.13 -30.70 19.96
N ASP A 54 -18.30 -29.99 20.75
CA ASP A 54 -18.02 -30.38 22.13
C ASP A 54 -19.18 -29.95 23.04
N GLU A 55 -19.65 -30.87 23.86
CA GLU A 55 -20.71 -30.62 24.86
C GLU A 55 -20.12 -30.30 26.24
N GLY A 56 -18.79 -30.31 26.36
CA GLY A 56 -18.10 -30.06 27.59
C GLY A 56 -17.78 -28.57 27.81
N MET A 57 -17.37 -28.23 29.01
CA MET A 57 -17.09 -26.87 29.46
C MET A 57 -15.94 -26.19 28.67
N TRP A 58 -14.91 -26.96 28.35
CA TRP A 58 -13.69 -26.38 27.74
C TRP A 58 -13.87 -25.89 26.31
N GLY A 59 -14.83 -26.47 25.56
CA GLY A 59 -15.19 -25.99 24.24
C GLY A 59 -15.88 -24.62 24.28
N GLU A 60 -16.77 -24.39 25.24
CA GLU A 60 -17.38 -23.06 25.44
C GLU A 60 -16.37 -22.02 25.93
N GLU A 61 -15.46 -22.43 26.82
CA GLU A 61 -14.43 -21.55 27.37
C GLU A 61 -13.47 -21.11 26.28
N LEU A 62 -13.03 -22.00 25.39
CA LEU A 62 -12.22 -21.64 24.24
C LEU A 62 -12.91 -20.58 23.36
N ILE A 63 -14.21 -20.73 23.10
CA ILE A 63 -14.95 -19.73 22.32
C ILE A 63 -14.95 -18.35 23.00
N LYS A 64 -15.05 -18.32 24.33
CA LYS A 64 -14.96 -17.05 25.07
C LYS A 64 -13.59 -16.42 24.94
N VAL A 65 -12.51 -17.20 25.09
CA VAL A 65 -11.13 -16.71 24.95
C VAL A 65 -10.88 -16.18 23.54
N LEU A 66 -11.28 -16.92 22.51
CA LEU A 66 -11.18 -16.47 21.11
C LEU A 66 -11.90 -15.13 20.85
N ASN A 67 -13.00 -14.86 21.51
CA ASN A 67 -13.75 -13.61 21.37
C ASN A 67 -13.04 -12.36 21.96
N TYR A 68 -12.02 -12.54 22.80
CA TYR A 68 -11.16 -11.42 23.27
C TYR A 68 -10.17 -10.96 22.23
N GLU A 69 -9.88 -11.76 21.20
CA GLU A 69 -8.97 -11.39 20.12
C GLU A 69 -9.51 -10.19 19.32
N LYS A 70 -8.63 -9.21 19.03
CA LYS A 70 -9.01 -7.95 18.41
C LYS A 70 -9.00 -8.00 16.89
N GLU A 71 -8.21 -8.90 16.33
CA GLU A 71 -7.96 -8.99 14.89
C GLU A 71 -8.99 -9.85 14.16
N TYR A 72 -9.62 -10.80 14.89
CA TYR A 72 -10.57 -11.76 14.35
C TYR A 72 -11.97 -11.55 14.92
N ASP A 73 -12.98 -11.87 14.12
CA ASP A 73 -14.39 -11.89 14.52
C ASP A 73 -14.87 -13.35 14.50
N PHE A 74 -14.74 -14.01 15.65
CA PHE A 74 -15.16 -15.40 15.80
C PHE A 74 -16.65 -15.47 16.03
N TYR A 75 -17.38 -16.12 15.13
CA TYR A 75 -18.82 -16.30 15.29
C TYR A 75 -19.22 -17.79 15.24
N VAL A 76 -20.05 -18.18 16.19
CA VAL A 76 -20.52 -19.57 16.31
C VAL A 76 -21.68 -19.80 15.34
N THR A 77 -21.61 -20.89 14.57
CA THR A 77 -22.63 -21.26 13.60
C THR A 77 -22.62 -22.79 13.36
N ASP A 78 -23.58 -23.29 12.60
CA ASP A 78 -23.61 -24.69 12.17
C ASP A 78 -22.64 -24.94 10.98
N GLU A 79 -22.26 -26.20 10.77
CA GLU A 79 -21.27 -26.58 9.75
C GLU A 79 -21.71 -26.23 8.32
N ALA A 80 -22.98 -26.44 7.96
CA ALA A 80 -23.47 -26.18 6.61
C ALA A 80 -23.47 -24.69 6.26
N PRO A 81 -23.94 -23.74 7.10
CA PRO A 81 -23.78 -22.32 6.91
C PRO A 81 -22.32 -21.87 6.89
N ALA A 82 -21.46 -22.43 7.77
CA ALA A 82 -20.04 -22.11 7.84
C ALA A 82 -19.32 -22.43 6.53
N ARG A 83 -19.51 -23.64 6.00
CA ARG A 83 -18.93 -24.05 4.69
C ARG A 83 -19.42 -23.20 3.55
N LYS A 84 -20.71 -22.81 3.57
CA LYS A 84 -21.26 -21.87 2.58
C LYS A 84 -20.63 -20.48 2.69
N ALA A 85 -20.41 -19.98 3.89
CA ALA A 85 -19.78 -18.67 4.10
C ALA A 85 -18.36 -18.64 3.55
N ILE A 86 -17.56 -19.70 3.71
CA ILE A 86 -16.25 -19.83 3.07
C ILE A 86 -16.36 -19.84 1.54
N ALA A 87 -17.27 -20.63 0.99
CA ALA A 87 -17.45 -20.72 -0.46
C ALA A 87 -17.93 -19.40 -1.10
N GLU A 88 -18.63 -18.56 -0.34
CA GLU A 88 -19.08 -17.23 -0.75
C GLU A 88 -18.10 -16.11 -0.38
N ASN A 89 -16.89 -16.42 0.10
CA ASN A 89 -15.86 -15.45 0.57
C ASN A 89 -16.38 -14.51 1.70
N LYS A 90 -17.30 -15.00 2.53
CA LYS A 90 -17.85 -14.26 3.67
C LYS A 90 -17.14 -14.61 5.00
N ALA A 91 -16.41 -15.72 5.02
CA ALA A 91 -15.58 -16.13 6.14
C ALA A 91 -14.20 -16.52 5.60
N HIS A 92 -13.14 -16.11 6.28
CA HIS A 92 -11.76 -16.40 5.92
C HIS A 92 -11.31 -17.78 6.41
N GLY A 93 -11.95 -18.30 7.46
CA GLY A 93 -11.64 -19.61 8.03
C GLY A 93 -12.85 -20.27 8.72
N LEU A 94 -12.72 -21.57 8.94
CA LEU A 94 -13.64 -22.39 9.70
C LEU A 94 -12.86 -23.24 10.68
N ILE A 95 -13.20 -23.13 11.96
CA ILE A 95 -12.75 -24.02 13.03
C ILE A 95 -13.89 -24.96 13.37
N ILE A 96 -13.61 -26.25 13.41
CA ILE A 96 -14.51 -27.27 13.95
C ILE A 96 -13.90 -27.84 15.22
N ILE A 97 -14.47 -27.54 16.36
CA ILE A 97 -14.13 -28.13 17.65
C ILE A 97 -14.76 -29.52 17.71
N LYS A 98 -13.94 -30.54 17.98
CA LYS A 98 -14.41 -31.93 17.97
C LYS A 98 -15.18 -32.28 19.24
N PRO A 99 -16.10 -33.27 19.18
CA PRO A 99 -16.93 -33.62 20.32
C PRO A 99 -16.17 -34.20 21.53
N ASP A 100 -14.92 -34.62 21.33
CA ASP A 100 -14.03 -35.17 22.38
C ASP A 100 -13.01 -34.13 22.90
N PHE A 101 -13.23 -32.83 22.61
CA PHE A 101 -12.30 -31.75 22.94
C PHE A 101 -12.10 -31.62 24.45
N SER A 102 -13.18 -31.45 25.22
CA SER A 102 -13.11 -31.30 26.69
C SER A 102 -12.51 -32.52 27.36
N ASP A 103 -12.87 -33.72 26.93
CA ASP A 103 -12.33 -34.97 27.47
C ASP A 103 -10.81 -35.08 27.25
N LYS A 104 -10.34 -34.67 26.08
CA LYS A 104 -8.91 -34.68 25.75
C LYS A 104 -8.12 -33.63 26.52
N ILE A 105 -8.64 -32.40 26.58
CA ILE A 105 -8.03 -31.31 27.34
C ILE A 105 -7.86 -31.71 28.80
N SER A 106 -8.89 -32.29 29.46
CA SER A 106 -8.84 -32.73 30.84
C SER A 106 -7.84 -33.89 31.08
N LYS A 107 -7.57 -34.71 30.05
CA LYS A 107 -6.56 -35.77 30.11
C LYS A 107 -5.15 -35.35 29.71
N GLY A 108 -4.94 -34.10 29.34
CA GLY A 108 -3.67 -33.61 28.84
C GLY A 108 -3.35 -34.08 27.44
N GLU A 109 -4.33 -34.51 26.64
CA GLU A 109 -4.15 -34.95 25.26
C GLU A 109 -4.34 -33.77 24.30
N TYR A 110 -3.33 -33.47 23.44
CA TYR A 110 -3.32 -32.32 22.54
C TYR A 110 -3.50 -32.70 21.06
N LYS A 111 -3.68 -33.97 20.72
CA LYS A 111 -3.73 -34.40 19.32
C LYS A 111 -5.16 -34.36 18.77
N SER A 112 -5.28 -33.81 17.57
CA SER A 112 -6.52 -33.86 16.79
C SER A 112 -7.74 -33.22 17.48
N LEU A 113 -7.51 -32.05 18.11
CA LEU A 113 -8.56 -31.29 18.83
C LEU A 113 -9.49 -30.58 17.85
N PHE A 114 -8.97 -30.09 16.74
CA PHE A 114 -9.66 -29.29 15.75
C PHE A 114 -9.59 -29.86 14.34
N SER A 115 -10.53 -29.43 13.51
CA SER A 115 -10.41 -29.46 12.06
C SER A 115 -10.48 -28.01 11.56
N ILE A 116 -9.44 -27.54 10.86
CA ILE A 116 -9.35 -26.18 10.35
C ILE A 116 -9.48 -26.23 8.83
N THR A 117 -10.34 -25.38 8.28
CA THR A 117 -10.48 -25.16 6.84
C THR A 117 -10.27 -23.68 6.57
N VAL A 118 -9.37 -23.34 5.65
CA VAL A 118 -9.01 -21.94 5.30
C VAL A 118 -9.15 -21.78 3.80
N MET A 119 -9.38 -20.56 3.36
CA MET A 119 -9.37 -20.24 1.94
C MET A 119 -7.97 -20.37 1.36
N ALA A 120 -7.85 -20.87 0.13
CA ALA A 120 -6.57 -21.16 -0.53
C ALA A 120 -5.68 -19.92 -0.73
N ASP A 121 -6.27 -18.73 -0.79
CA ASP A 121 -5.58 -17.47 -1.03
C ASP A 121 -5.37 -16.64 0.26
N SER A 122 -5.68 -17.18 1.44
CA SER A 122 -5.45 -16.45 2.69
C SER A 122 -3.99 -16.60 3.14
N TYR A 123 -3.22 -15.52 3.04
CA TYR A 123 -1.86 -15.41 3.58
C TYR A 123 -1.84 -15.50 5.13
N ASP A 124 -2.99 -15.31 5.78
CA ASP A 124 -3.15 -15.27 7.23
C ASP A 124 -3.32 -16.64 7.91
N LEU A 125 -3.17 -17.75 7.19
CA LEU A 125 -3.30 -19.09 7.77
C LEU A 125 -2.38 -19.29 8.98
N ASN A 126 -1.15 -18.79 8.91
CA ASN A 126 -0.17 -18.97 9.97
C ASN A 126 -0.56 -18.15 11.21
N ALA A 127 -0.91 -16.86 11.04
CA ALA A 127 -1.31 -15.98 12.13
C ALA A 127 -2.58 -16.47 12.83
N PHE A 128 -3.60 -16.86 12.06
CA PHE A 128 -4.82 -17.43 12.59
C PHE A 128 -4.60 -18.75 13.37
N THR A 129 -3.77 -19.63 12.82
CA THR A 129 -3.43 -20.91 13.47
C THR A 129 -2.64 -20.67 14.76
N GLU A 130 -1.77 -19.67 14.78
CA GLU A 130 -1.00 -19.26 15.95
C GLU A 130 -1.91 -18.78 17.09
N VAL A 131 -2.87 -17.90 16.81
CA VAL A 131 -3.87 -17.43 17.78
C VAL A 131 -4.65 -18.62 18.36
N LEU A 132 -5.16 -19.51 17.50
CA LEU A 132 -5.92 -20.69 17.95
C LEU A 132 -5.07 -21.60 18.84
N ILE A 133 -3.80 -21.84 18.49
CA ILE A 133 -2.89 -22.67 19.31
C ILE A 133 -2.62 -21.98 20.65
N ASN A 134 -2.36 -20.69 20.65
CA ASN A 134 -2.08 -19.90 21.85
C ASN A 134 -3.26 -19.96 22.84
N ASP A 135 -4.47 -19.74 22.35
CA ASP A 135 -5.67 -19.78 23.16
C ASP A 135 -6.01 -21.20 23.62
N THR A 136 -5.74 -22.20 22.78
CA THR A 136 -5.86 -23.61 23.21
C THR A 136 -4.88 -23.96 24.33
N ILE A 137 -3.64 -23.43 24.29
CA ILE A 137 -2.66 -23.64 25.36
C ILE A 137 -3.13 -22.99 26.66
N LYS A 138 -3.72 -21.80 26.62
CA LYS A 138 -4.31 -21.13 27.79
C LYS A 138 -5.34 -22.05 28.46
N ILE A 139 -6.33 -22.53 27.70
CA ILE A 139 -7.38 -23.43 28.18
C ILE A 139 -6.79 -24.73 28.71
N TRP A 140 -5.81 -25.29 28.03
CA TRP A 140 -5.15 -26.51 28.47
C TRP A 140 -4.40 -26.33 29.81
N MET A 141 -3.69 -25.24 29.97
CA MET A 141 -3.00 -24.89 31.22
C MET A 141 -4.00 -24.71 32.37
N GLU A 142 -5.13 -24.07 32.11
CA GLU A 142 -6.21 -23.91 33.08
C GLU A 142 -6.75 -25.27 33.53
N ALA A 143 -7.13 -26.13 32.58
CA ALA A 143 -7.65 -27.47 32.87
C ALA A 143 -6.65 -28.32 33.69
N LEU A 144 -5.34 -28.26 33.35
CA LEU A 144 -4.32 -28.97 34.11
C LEU A 144 -4.12 -28.38 35.51
N THR A 145 -4.26 -27.08 35.67
CA THR A 145 -4.12 -26.43 36.98
C THR A 145 -5.31 -26.79 37.87
N GLU A 146 -6.53 -26.80 37.35
CA GLU A 146 -7.71 -27.26 38.09
C GLU A 146 -7.54 -28.70 38.58
N LEU A 147 -7.14 -29.59 37.67
CA LEU A 147 -6.91 -31.00 38.02
C LEU A 147 -5.86 -31.15 39.13
N ARG A 148 -4.82 -30.30 39.13
CA ARG A 148 -3.79 -30.25 40.17
C ARG A 148 -4.30 -29.68 41.49
N LEU A 149 -5.17 -28.66 41.43
CA LEU A 149 -5.80 -28.09 42.63
C LEU A 149 -6.70 -29.10 43.30
N GLU A 150 -7.50 -29.88 42.55
CA GLU A 150 -8.31 -30.96 43.07
C GLU A 150 -7.46 -32.09 43.68
N GLU A 151 -6.49 -32.64 42.94
CA GLU A 151 -5.70 -33.81 43.34
C GLU A 151 -4.71 -33.53 44.47
N ILE A 152 -4.04 -32.36 44.49
CA ILE A 152 -2.95 -32.11 45.43
C ILE A 152 -3.36 -31.20 46.58
N ALA A 153 -4.15 -30.14 46.28
CA ALA A 153 -4.56 -29.16 47.28
C ALA A 153 -5.90 -29.51 47.95
N ASN A 154 -6.67 -30.51 47.44
CA ASN A 154 -8.05 -30.78 47.85
C ASN A 154 -8.90 -29.49 47.84
N ALA A 155 -8.70 -28.65 46.85
CA ALA A 155 -9.46 -27.40 46.68
C ALA A 155 -10.95 -27.68 46.52
N ASP A 156 -11.77 -26.88 47.14
CA ASP A 156 -13.21 -26.98 46.99
C ASP A 156 -13.70 -26.26 45.70
N GLU A 157 -14.98 -26.43 45.38
CA GLU A 157 -15.56 -25.92 44.14
C GLU A 157 -15.53 -24.37 44.10
N ASP A 158 -15.62 -23.69 45.26
CA ASP A 158 -15.58 -22.24 45.38
C ASP A 158 -14.15 -21.70 45.11
N GLU A 159 -13.12 -22.42 45.56
CA GLU A 159 -11.73 -22.07 45.31
C GLU A 159 -11.34 -22.26 43.83
N ILE A 160 -11.86 -23.28 43.17
CA ILE A 160 -11.67 -23.52 41.74
C ILE A 160 -12.37 -22.44 40.90
N GLU A 161 -13.60 -22.05 41.29
CA GLU A 161 -14.33 -20.98 40.60
C GLU A 161 -13.61 -19.60 40.74
N ALA A 162 -13.05 -19.32 41.92
CA ALA A 162 -12.25 -18.15 42.15
C ALA A 162 -10.98 -18.14 41.25
N PHE A 163 -10.29 -19.29 41.14
CA PHE A 163 -9.14 -19.45 40.26
C PHE A 163 -9.49 -19.19 38.77
N ARG A 164 -10.62 -19.75 38.29
CA ARG A 164 -11.08 -19.51 36.89
C ARG A 164 -11.31 -18.05 36.63
N LYS A 165 -11.93 -17.35 37.55
CA LYS A 165 -12.19 -15.92 37.41
C LYS A 165 -10.89 -15.11 37.32
N ASP A 166 -9.92 -15.41 38.17
CA ASP A 166 -8.62 -14.74 38.18
C ASP A 166 -7.83 -15.08 36.90
N ALA A 167 -7.87 -16.33 36.44
CA ALA A 167 -7.23 -16.75 35.19
C ALA A 167 -7.79 -16.01 33.98
N MET A 168 -9.12 -15.86 33.87
CA MET A 168 -9.74 -15.09 32.81
C MET A 168 -9.37 -13.61 32.81
N GLU A 169 -9.25 -13.01 33.99
CA GLU A 169 -8.83 -11.60 34.11
C GLU A 169 -7.39 -11.41 33.61
N ILE A 170 -6.49 -12.36 33.92
CA ILE A 170 -5.09 -12.34 33.47
C ILE A 170 -4.99 -12.60 31.96
N TRP A 171 -5.75 -13.55 31.40
CA TRP A 171 -5.61 -13.98 30.02
C TRP A 171 -6.36 -13.12 28.99
N GLY A 172 -7.34 -12.34 29.44
CA GLY A 172 -8.05 -11.39 28.59
C GLY A 172 -7.23 -10.15 28.18
N GLY A 173 -5.99 -10.01 28.66
CA GLY A 173 -5.17 -8.82 28.50
C GLY A 173 -4.07 -8.89 27.45
N GLU A 174 -3.24 -9.92 27.46
CA GLU A 174 -2.06 -10.01 26.57
C GLU A 174 -1.78 -11.47 26.17
N SER A 175 -1.15 -11.65 25.00
CA SER A 175 -0.66 -12.96 24.56
C SER A 175 0.42 -13.48 25.53
N LEU A 176 0.26 -14.70 26.01
CA LEU A 176 1.24 -15.35 26.92
C LEU A 176 2.53 -15.75 26.19
N LEU A 177 2.48 -15.90 24.89
CA LEU A 177 3.59 -16.29 24.03
C LEU A 177 3.62 -15.35 22.82
N ASP A 178 4.70 -14.60 22.73
CA ASP A 178 5.07 -13.89 21.51
C ASP A 178 5.94 -14.83 20.69
N ILE A 179 5.35 -15.47 19.68
CA ILE A 179 6.06 -16.42 18.83
C ILE A 179 6.52 -15.69 17.60
N ASP A 180 7.79 -15.27 17.58
CA ASP A 180 8.43 -14.84 16.35
C ASP A 180 8.51 -16.01 15.36
N SER A 181 7.56 -16.11 14.45
CA SER A 181 7.57 -17.10 13.39
C SER A 181 8.54 -16.68 12.28
N PHE A 182 9.75 -17.24 12.31
CA PHE A 182 10.68 -17.10 11.20
C PHE A 182 10.36 -18.12 10.12
N ILE A 183 9.82 -17.69 9.00
CA ILE A 183 9.77 -18.51 7.79
C ILE A 183 11.20 -18.60 7.24
N ILE A 184 11.90 -19.70 7.55
CA ILE A 184 13.19 -19.99 6.91
C ILE A 184 12.90 -20.48 5.50
N ASN A 185 12.54 -19.57 4.62
CA ASN A 185 12.66 -19.81 3.19
C ASN A 185 14.12 -19.57 2.82
N ASN A 186 14.78 -20.55 2.24
CA ASN A 186 16.14 -20.45 1.69
C ASN A 186 16.24 -19.52 0.46
N THR A 187 15.24 -18.73 0.21
CA THR A 187 15.23 -17.54 -0.62
C THR A 187 15.08 -16.37 0.34
N SER A 188 16.06 -15.50 0.35
CA SER A 188 16.07 -14.20 1.02
C SER A 188 14.89 -13.34 0.55
N GLU A 189 13.69 -13.69 0.96
CA GLU A 189 12.52 -12.85 0.91
C GLU A 189 12.44 -12.19 2.28
N GLU A 190 12.87 -10.93 2.30
CA GLU A 190 12.59 -9.96 3.34
C GLU A 190 11.12 -10.11 3.75
N SER A 191 10.87 -10.11 5.05
CA SER A 191 9.52 -10.05 5.62
C SER A 191 8.67 -9.13 4.75
N GLU A 192 7.73 -9.72 3.98
CA GLU A 192 6.73 -8.96 3.26
C GLU A 192 5.83 -8.34 4.33
N GLU A 193 6.24 -7.20 4.90
CA GLU A 193 5.27 -6.26 5.46
C GLU A 193 4.23 -6.08 4.37
N GLU A 194 2.97 -6.34 4.66
CA GLU A 194 1.86 -6.16 3.73
C GLU A 194 1.98 -4.77 3.13
N GLU A 195 2.45 -4.74 1.89
CA GLU A 195 2.71 -3.49 1.20
C GLU A 195 1.37 -2.82 0.95
N ASN A 196 1.05 -1.85 1.78
CA ASN A 196 -0.23 -1.17 1.80
C ASN A 196 -0.56 -0.62 0.39
N THR A 197 -1.26 -1.44 -0.40
CA THR A 197 -1.64 -1.15 -1.79
C THR A 197 -2.47 0.14 -1.89
N TYR A 198 -3.08 0.55 -0.78
CA TYR A 198 -3.94 1.72 -0.65
C TYR A 198 -3.20 3.00 -0.20
N SER A 199 -1.87 3.09 -0.40
CA SER A 199 -1.13 4.32 -0.11
C SER A 199 -1.58 5.48 -1.01
N GLY A 200 -2.22 6.47 -0.44
CA GLY A 200 -2.65 7.68 -1.15
C GLY A 200 -1.47 8.46 -1.74
N ILE A 201 -0.30 8.41 -1.08
CA ILE A 201 0.94 9.06 -1.55
C ILE A 201 1.41 8.42 -2.86
N ARG A 202 1.36 7.10 -2.99
CA ARG A 202 1.74 6.36 -4.20
C ARG A 202 0.77 6.67 -5.36
N TRP A 203 -0.52 6.67 -5.08
CA TRP A 203 -1.55 7.06 -6.05
C TRP A 203 -1.40 8.51 -6.48
N TYR A 204 -1.09 9.42 -5.55
CA TYR A 204 -0.81 10.81 -5.88
C TYR A 204 0.35 10.94 -6.85
N ALA A 205 1.45 10.22 -6.64
CA ALA A 205 2.59 10.23 -7.54
C ALA A 205 2.20 9.76 -8.96
N ALA A 206 1.46 8.66 -9.07
CA ALA A 206 0.98 8.16 -10.36
C ALA A 206 0.09 9.18 -11.08
N LEU A 207 -0.90 9.74 -10.41
CA LEU A 207 -1.82 10.73 -10.98
C LEU A 207 -1.12 12.06 -11.30
N SER A 208 -0.11 12.45 -10.51
CA SER A 208 0.67 13.66 -10.78
C SER A 208 1.52 13.53 -12.05
N LEU A 209 2.02 12.32 -12.40
CA LEU A 209 2.68 12.06 -13.67
C LEU A 209 1.75 12.36 -14.85
N PHE A 210 0.51 11.87 -14.78
CA PHE A 210 -0.51 12.18 -15.79
C PHE A 210 -0.73 13.68 -15.93
N TYR A 211 -0.88 14.39 -14.80
CA TYR A 211 -1.04 15.85 -14.80
C TYR A 211 0.15 16.56 -15.45
N LEU A 212 1.39 16.14 -15.14
CA LEU A 212 2.59 16.74 -15.74
C LEU A 212 2.67 16.49 -17.25
N ILE A 213 2.27 15.31 -17.72
CA ILE A 213 2.22 15.00 -19.16
C ILE A 213 1.17 15.87 -19.86
N ILE A 214 -0.05 15.94 -19.35
CA ILE A 214 -1.10 16.81 -19.90
C ILE A 214 -0.70 18.27 -19.77
N GLY A 215 -0.08 18.68 -18.68
CA GLY A 215 0.46 20.02 -18.51
C GLY A 215 1.50 20.44 -19.58
N GLY A 216 2.07 19.46 -20.29
CA GLY A 216 3.00 19.69 -21.41
C GLY A 216 2.35 20.07 -22.75
N THR A 217 1.03 20.30 -22.82
CA THR A 217 0.30 20.71 -24.06
C THR A 217 0.90 21.91 -24.76
N TRP A 218 1.50 22.85 -23.99
CA TRP A 218 2.23 24.02 -24.54
C TRP A 218 3.34 23.62 -25.53
N MET A 219 3.94 22.42 -25.39
CA MET A 219 4.92 21.91 -26.36
C MET A 219 4.31 21.64 -27.74
N CYS A 220 3.09 21.10 -27.76
CA CYS A 220 2.34 20.87 -29.00
C CYS A 220 2.03 22.19 -29.68
N ASP A 221 1.63 23.21 -28.93
CA ASP A 221 1.32 24.56 -29.45
C ASP A 221 2.57 25.29 -29.95
N TYR A 222 3.67 25.20 -29.22
CA TYR A 222 4.94 25.84 -29.66
C TYR A 222 5.50 25.20 -30.94
N GLY A 223 5.35 23.89 -31.09
CA GLY A 223 5.76 23.17 -32.30
C GLY A 223 4.93 23.58 -33.52
N SER A 224 3.59 23.68 -33.37
CA SER A 224 2.68 24.03 -34.44
C SER A 224 2.68 25.51 -34.81
N GLY A 225 2.82 26.40 -33.81
CA GLY A 225 2.75 27.88 -34.02
C GLY A 225 4.03 28.59 -34.43
N GLY A 226 5.13 27.86 -34.63
CA GLY A 226 6.43 28.47 -34.99
C GLY A 226 7.05 29.32 -33.86
N LEU A 227 6.49 29.26 -32.62
CA LEU A 227 6.97 30.00 -31.46
C LEU A 227 8.41 29.61 -31.12
N LEU A 228 8.77 28.35 -31.24
CA LEU A 228 10.12 27.85 -31.04
C LEU A 228 11.11 28.51 -32.00
N LYS A 229 10.73 28.66 -33.28
CA LYS A 229 11.55 29.35 -34.29
C LYS A 229 11.78 30.82 -33.92
N ARG A 230 10.76 31.49 -33.38
CA ARG A 230 10.86 32.91 -32.95
C ARG A 230 11.75 33.06 -31.72
N VAL A 231 11.69 32.11 -30.76
CA VAL A 231 12.58 32.15 -29.59
C VAL A 231 14.03 31.98 -29.99
N VAL A 232 14.32 31.00 -30.85
CA VAL A 232 15.67 30.75 -31.36
C VAL A 232 16.17 31.93 -32.21
N GLY A 233 15.33 32.48 -33.09
CA GLY A 233 15.65 33.61 -33.93
C GLY A 233 15.98 34.91 -33.16
N LYS A 234 15.46 35.04 -31.94
CA LYS A 234 15.78 36.14 -31.02
C LYS A 234 16.94 35.82 -30.04
N GLY A 235 17.74 34.79 -30.32
CA GLY A 235 18.88 34.40 -29.45
C GLY A 235 18.46 33.84 -28.07
N GLY A 236 17.24 33.38 -27.93
CA GLY A 236 16.75 32.77 -26.68
C GLY A 236 17.33 31.38 -26.45
N ASN A 237 17.65 31.05 -25.20
CA ASN A 237 18.08 29.72 -24.79
C ASN A 237 16.86 28.80 -24.63
N ILE A 238 16.79 27.75 -25.44
CA ILE A 238 15.68 26.78 -25.46
C ILE A 238 15.58 26.04 -24.12
N ALA A 239 16.70 25.66 -23.51
CA ALA A 239 16.73 24.94 -22.24
C ALA A 239 16.10 25.79 -21.12
N LEU A 240 16.46 27.05 -21.00
CA LEU A 240 15.86 27.94 -20.00
C LEU A 240 14.37 28.18 -20.25
N MET A 241 13.93 28.17 -21.50
CA MET A 241 12.51 28.25 -21.81
C MET A 241 11.76 27.00 -21.30
N TYR A 242 12.28 25.80 -21.53
CA TYR A 242 11.67 24.57 -21.06
C TYR A 242 11.62 24.50 -19.54
N ILE A 243 12.71 24.86 -18.85
CA ILE A 243 12.75 24.94 -17.40
C ILE A 243 11.69 25.92 -16.88
N SER A 244 11.61 27.12 -17.49
CA SER A 244 10.60 28.12 -17.08
C SER A 244 9.16 27.68 -17.26
N GLN A 245 8.90 26.75 -18.17
CA GLN A 245 7.55 26.19 -18.41
C GLN A 245 7.24 24.97 -17.55
N ALA A 246 8.21 24.10 -17.26
CA ALA A 246 8.04 22.90 -16.47
C ALA A 246 8.00 23.18 -14.96
N LEU A 247 8.84 24.11 -14.49
CA LEU A 247 9.00 24.40 -13.06
C LEU A 247 7.70 24.78 -12.33
N PRO A 248 6.76 25.59 -12.88
CA PRO A 248 5.51 25.88 -12.22
C PRO A 248 4.66 24.63 -11.94
N GLY A 249 4.60 23.69 -12.89
CA GLY A 249 3.90 22.42 -12.73
C GLY A 249 4.49 21.58 -11.59
N LEU A 250 5.82 21.48 -11.52
CA LEU A 250 6.54 20.80 -10.46
C LEU A 250 6.24 21.42 -9.07
N ILE A 251 6.32 22.74 -8.96
CA ILE A 251 6.07 23.43 -7.69
C ILE A 251 4.63 23.18 -7.22
N VAL A 252 3.66 23.36 -8.12
CA VAL A 252 2.24 23.23 -7.76
C VAL A 252 1.89 21.79 -7.36
N THR A 253 2.40 20.78 -8.09
CA THR A 253 2.18 19.38 -7.69
C THR A 253 2.86 19.05 -6.37
N THR A 254 4.05 19.60 -6.09
CA THR A 254 4.70 19.40 -4.78
C THR A 254 3.89 20.02 -3.64
N VAL A 255 3.33 21.20 -3.81
CA VAL A 255 2.48 21.84 -2.80
C VAL A 255 1.19 21.06 -2.59
N MET A 256 0.59 20.55 -3.64
CA MET A 256 -0.65 19.76 -3.57
C MET A 256 -0.47 18.33 -3.03
N LEU A 257 0.75 17.88 -2.82
CA LEU A 257 1.05 16.65 -2.06
C LEU A 257 0.82 16.84 -0.55
N ILE A 258 0.97 18.05 -0.02
CA ILE A 258 0.93 18.31 1.43
C ILE A 258 -0.36 17.80 2.09
N PRO A 259 -1.57 18.04 1.54
CA PRO A 259 -2.80 17.48 2.10
C PRO A 259 -2.81 15.95 2.19
N VAL A 260 -2.19 15.27 1.22
CA VAL A 260 -2.10 13.81 1.18
C VAL A 260 -1.15 13.31 2.27
N LEU A 261 0.00 13.97 2.46
CA LEU A 261 0.93 13.65 3.55
C LEU A 261 0.31 13.84 4.94
N ILE A 262 -0.55 14.85 5.10
CA ILE A 262 -1.25 15.08 6.37
C ILE A 262 -2.30 13.98 6.62
N ALA A 263 -2.95 13.49 5.56
CA ALA A 263 -3.97 12.44 5.68
C ALA A 263 -3.35 11.07 5.98
N GLU A 264 -2.18 10.77 5.43
CA GLU A 264 -1.49 9.47 5.58
C GLU A 264 -0.45 9.54 6.71
N LYS A 265 -0.93 9.45 7.96
CA LYS A 265 -0.10 9.59 9.18
C LYS A 265 0.96 8.47 9.35
N SER A 266 0.78 7.33 8.72
CA SER A 266 1.66 6.17 8.81
C SER A 266 2.88 6.23 7.88
N ALA A 267 2.90 7.14 6.92
CA ALA A 267 4.05 7.33 6.06
C ALA A 267 5.21 7.95 6.86
N GLY A 268 6.36 7.31 6.87
CA GLY A 268 7.60 7.70 7.59
C GLY A 268 7.86 9.21 7.77
N ASN A 269 9.09 9.66 7.65
CA ASN A 269 9.41 11.08 7.82
C ASN A 269 8.83 11.93 6.64
N PRO A 270 7.84 12.82 6.87
CA PRO A 270 7.15 13.56 5.79
C PRO A 270 8.10 14.48 5.01
N PHE A 271 9.17 14.94 5.64
CA PHE A 271 10.17 15.76 4.96
C PHE A 271 10.99 14.96 3.94
N LEU A 272 11.35 13.72 4.27
CA LEU A 272 12.06 12.82 3.35
C LEU A 272 11.17 12.44 2.16
N ILE A 273 9.89 12.18 2.40
CA ILE A 273 8.92 11.88 1.33
C ILE A 273 8.73 13.11 0.41
N LEU A 274 8.64 14.31 0.98
CA LEU A 274 8.55 15.53 0.20
C LEU A 274 9.80 15.74 -0.68
N LEU A 275 11.00 15.49 -0.13
CA LEU A 275 12.26 15.54 -0.88
C LEU A 275 12.27 14.51 -2.01
N ALA A 276 11.89 13.28 -1.71
CA ALA A 276 11.77 12.20 -2.68
C ALA A 276 10.79 12.57 -3.82
N TYR A 277 9.66 13.19 -3.46
CA TYR A 277 8.69 13.64 -4.44
C TYR A 277 9.24 14.74 -5.36
N VAL A 278 10.00 15.70 -4.84
CA VAL A 278 10.64 16.72 -5.67
C VAL A 278 11.58 16.08 -6.70
N LEU A 279 12.39 15.10 -6.29
CA LEU A 279 13.29 14.36 -7.19
C LEU A 279 12.49 13.55 -8.22
N TYR A 280 11.45 12.86 -7.77
CA TYR A 280 10.50 12.17 -8.64
C TYR A 280 9.86 13.11 -9.67
N ALA A 281 9.31 14.25 -9.22
CA ALA A 281 8.63 15.22 -10.08
C ALA A 281 9.58 15.86 -11.11
N CYS A 282 10.87 15.98 -10.77
CA CYS A 282 11.90 16.40 -11.73
C CYS A 282 12.03 15.36 -12.87
N GLY A 283 12.16 14.07 -12.55
CA GLY A 283 12.19 12.99 -13.52
C GLY A 283 10.89 12.85 -14.33
N ALA A 284 9.75 12.93 -13.64
CA ALA A 284 8.42 12.91 -14.25
C ALA A 284 8.21 14.06 -15.24
N SER A 285 8.72 15.26 -14.92
CA SER A 285 8.72 16.40 -15.85
C SER A 285 9.58 16.13 -17.10
N GLY A 286 10.72 15.46 -16.94
CA GLY A 286 11.54 14.99 -18.05
C GLY A 286 10.82 13.98 -18.94
N MET A 287 10.19 12.97 -18.35
CA MET A 287 9.34 12.01 -19.06
C MET A 287 8.19 12.72 -19.81
N ALA A 288 7.53 13.66 -19.16
CA ALA A 288 6.49 14.48 -19.77
C ALA A 288 7.00 15.24 -21.01
N LEU A 289 8.21 15.82 -20.95
CA LEU A 289 8.82 16.48 -22.10
C LEU A 289 9.08 15.51 -23.26
N VAL A 290 9.53 14.28 -22.98
CA VAL A 290 9.72 13.23 -24.00
C VAL A 290 8.39 12.90 -24.68
N VAL A 291 7.36 12.58 -23.89
CA VAL A 291 6.04 12.19 -24.39
C VAL A 291 5.42 13.32 -25.21
N CYS A 292 5.45 14.54 -24.72
CA CYS A 292 4.88 15.70 -25.42
C CYS A 292 5.64 16.03 -26.71
N SER A 293 6.96 15.91 -26.73
CA SER A 293 7.76 16.17 -27.92
C SER A 293 7.53 15.12 -29.01
N LEU A 294 7.38 13.85 -28.63
CA LEU A 294 7.07 12.74 -29.55
C LEU A 294 5.63 12.83 -30.09
N SER A 295 4.66 13.16 -29.25
CA SER A 295 3.24 13.23 -29.63
C SER A 295 2.97 14.29 -30.71
N GLY A 296 3.61 15.44 -30.63
CA GLY A 296 3.59 16.51 -31.65
C GLY A 296 2.23 17.17 -31.90
N LYS A 297 1.12 16.51 -31.59
CA LYS A 297 -0.27 17.00 -31.69
C LYS A 297 -0.99 16.78 -30.38
N LEU A 298 -1.89 17.70 -30.03
CA LEU A 298 -2.69 17.62 -28.81
C LEU A 298 -3.54 16.33 -28.74
N SER A 299 -4.17 15.96 -29.86
CA SER A 299 -5.00 14.74 -29.94
C SER A 299 -4.22 13.47 -29.62
N ASN A 300 -2.99 13.36 -30.11
CA ASN A 300 -2.12 12.22 -29.82
C ASN A 300 -1.67 12.22 -28.36
N LEU A 301 -1.37 13.40 -27.79
CA LEU A 301 -0.98 13.53 -26.40
C LEU A 301 -2.07 13.05 -25.45
N VAL A 302 -3.33 13.41 -25.68
CA VAL A 302 -4.48 12.99 -24.86
C VAL A 302 -4.66 11.48 -24.87
N LEU A 303 -4.40 10.80 -25.99
CA LEU A 303 -4.47 9.34 -26.09
C LEU A 303 -3.27 8.64 -25.44
N VAL A 304 -2.08 9.19 -25.61
CA VAL A 304 -0.83 8.55 -25.12
C VAL A 304 -0.60 8.79 -23.64
N ALA A 305 -1.01 9.94 -23.10
CA ALA A 305 -0.76 10.30 -21.71
C ALA A 305 -1.26 9.27 -20.69
N PRO A 306 -2.53 8.80 -20.73
CA PRO A 306 -3.01 7.81 -19.77
C PRO A 306 -2.27 6.47 -19.91
N VAL A 307 -1.97 6.04 -21.14
CA VAL A 307 -1.27 4.77 -21.41
C VAL A 307 0.15 4.80 -20.83
N VAL A 308 0.89 5.87 -21.10
CA VAL A 308 2.26 6.03 -20.55
C VAL A 308 2.24 6.16 -19.04
N THR A 309 1.29 6.89 -18.49
CA THR A 309 1.15 7.03 -17.02
C THR A 309 0.89 5.70 -16.37
N MET A 310 -0.08 4.93 -16.85
CA MET A 310 -0.42 3.62 -16.29
C MET A 310 0.75 2.64 -16.42
N ALA A 311 1.37 2.55 -17.62
CA ALA A 311 2.50 1.67 -17.84
C ALA A 311 3.69 2.03 -16.92
N ALA A 312 4.06 3.31 -16.84
CA ALA A 312 5.16 3.76 -15.99
C ALA A 312 4.86 3.53 -14.50
N SER A 313 3.63 3.77 -14.05
CA SER A 313 3.22 3.59 -12.66
C SER A 313 3.14 2.12 -12.26
N LEU A 314 2.71 1.23 -13.15
CA LEU A 314 2.71 -0.22 -12.89
C LEU A 314 4.13 -0.78 -12.88
N ILE A 315 4.95 -0.47 -13.89
CA ILE A 315 6.33 -0.98 -13.99
C ILE A 315 7.20 -0.47 -12.85
N SER A 316 6.97 0.75 -12.37
CA SER A 316 7.73 1.32 -11.25
C SER A 316 7.30 0.82 -9.87
N GLY A 317 6.27 -0.01 -9.76
CA GLY A 317 5.75 -0.50 -8.48
C GLY A 317 4.92 0.53 -7.70
N LEU A 318 4.57 1.70 -8.28
CA LEU A 318 3.78 2.72 -7.59
C LEU A 318 2.35 2.29 -7.27
N LEU A 319 1.71 1.52 -8.16
CA LEU A 319 0.32 1.11 -8.00
C LEU A 319 0.19 -0.30 -7.45
N LEU A 320 1.00 -1.24 -7.97
CA LEU A 320 0.96 -2.65 -7.61
C LEU A 320 2.39 -3.18 -7.51
N LYS A 321 2.63 -4.11 -6.61
CA LYS A 321 3.89 -4.87 -6.54
C LYS A 321 3.98 -5.76 -7.78
N LEU A 322 5.13 -5.77 -8.42
CA LEU A 322 5.36 -6.63 -9.58
C LEU A 322 5.42 -8.09 -9.11
N PRO A 323 4.70 -9.02 -9.75
CA PRO A 323 4.73 -10.43 -9.38
C PRO A 323 6.11 -11.05 -9.65
N ASN A 324 6.50 -12.06 -8.88
CA ASN A 324 7.83 -12.69 -8.90
C ASN A 324 8.26 -13.26 -10.29
N TRP A 325 7.27 -13.57 -11.16
CA TRP A 325 7.57 -13.99 -12.55
C TRP A 325 8.00 -12.84 -13.46
N ALA A 326 7.80 -11.59 -13.04
CA ALA A 326 8.02 -10.39 -13.85
C ALA A 326 9.40 -9.75 -13.63
N LYS A 327 10.42 -10.50 -13.22
CA LYS A 327 11.81 -10.03 -12.91
C LYS A 327 12.42 -9.14 -14.00
N PHE A 328 12.07 -9.34 -15.26
CA PHE A 328 12.53 -8.48 -16.35
C PHE A 328 12.04 -7.03 -16.19
N TRP A 329 10.81 -6.83 -15.73
CA TRP A 329 10.24 -5.51 -15.51
C TRP A 329 10.85 -4.80 -14.29
N GLU A 330 11.34 -5.55 -13.32
CA GLU A 330 12.06 -5.02 -12.16
C GLU A 330 13.36 -4.32 -12.59
N ILE A 331 14.11 -4.89 -13.54
CA ILE A 331 15.30 -4.24 -14.11
C ILE A 331 14.92 -2.92 -14.81
N ILE A 332 13.80 -2.89 -15.53
CA ILE A 332 13.31 -1.68 -16.21
C ILE A 332 12.81 -0.65 -15.19
N SER A 333 12.22 -1.09 -14.09
CA SER A 333 11.67 -0.20 -13.06
C SER A 333 12.73 0.74 -12.48
N VAL A 334 13.96 0.25 -12.28
CA VAL A 334 15.10 1.03 -11.75
C VAL A 334 15.38 2.31 -12.58
N VAL A 335 15.07 2.27 -13.88
CA VAL A 335 15.26 3.43 -14.77
C VAL A 335 14.13 4.45 -14.60
N LEU A 336 12.99 4.07 -14.03
CA LEU A 336 11.82 4.94 -13.86
C LEU A 336 11.91 5.72 -12.54
N PRO A 337 11.62 7.04 -12.54
CA PRO A 337 11.67 7.83 -11.31
C PRO A 337 10.66 7.37 -10.26
N GLY A 338 9.56 6.72 -10.66
CA GLY A 338 8.54 6.16 -9.76
C GLY A 338 9.07 5.06 -8.87
N HIS A 339 9.99 4.23 -9.32
CA HIS A 339 10.63 3.17 -8.54
C HIS A 339 11.33 3.72 -7.29
N TRP A 340 12.13 4.75 -7.44
CA TRP A 340 12.85 5.35 -6.34
C TRP A 340 11.94 6.10 -5.36
N PHE A 341 10.84 6.67 -5.87
CA PHE A 341 9.83 7.28 -5.02
C PHE A 341 9.07 6.21 -4.22
N HIS A 342 8.76 5.07 -4.83
CA HIS A 342 8.17 3.93 -4.15
C HIS A 342 9.05 3.44 -2.99
N LEU A 343 10.36 3.23 -3.23
CA LEU A 343 11.32 2.87 -2.18
C LEU A 343 11.40 3.92 -1.05
N ALA A 344 11.27 5.21 -1.38
CA ALA A 344 11.26 6.27 -0.39
C ALA A 344 10.05 6.19 0.55
N VAL A 345 8.87 5.86 0.01
CA VAL A 345 7.64 5.68 0.81
C VAL A 345 7.76 4.49 1.75
N GLN A 346 8.49 3.45 1.35
CA GLN A 346 8.81 2.28 2.18
C GLN A 346 9.92 2.51 3.21
N GLY A 347 10.53 3.70 3.26
CA GLY A 347 11.64 4.00 4.16
C GLY A 347 13.01 3.52 3.70
N ASN A 348 13.13 2.95 2.51
CA ASN A 348 14.38 2.43 1.94
C ASN A 348 15.30 3.51 1.40
N HIS A 349 16.57 3.17 1.13
CA HIS A 349 17.55 4.11 0.55
C HIS A 349 17.22 4.48 -0.89
N PHE A 350 16.87 5.75 -1.14
CA PHE A 350 16.40 6.25 -2.44
C PHE A 350 17.19 7.42 -3.01
N ILE A 351 17.90 8.19 -2.17
CA ILE A 351 18.40 9.55 -2.53
C ILE A 351 19.30 9.50 -3.77
N ALA A 352 20.29 8.61 -3.81
CA ALA A 352 21.23 8.53 -4.92
C ALA A 352 20.53 8.15 -6.23
N GLY A 353 19.72 7.07 -6.20
CA GLY A 353 19.00 6.60 -7.37
C GLY A 353 17.96 7.59 -7.87
N ALA A 354 17.16 8.19 -6.98
CA ALA A 354 16.18 9.21 -7.33
C ALA A 354 16.82 10.44 -7.96
N THR A 355 17.99 10.87 -7.44
CA THR A 355 18.71 12.02 -8.01
C THR A 355 19.23 11.71 -9.41
N ILE A 356 19.88 10.54 -9.58
CA ILE A 356 20.45 10.14 -10.88
C ILE A 356 19.32 9.97 -11.91
N THR A 357 18.28 9.21 -11.60
CA THR A 357 17.17 8.99 -12.54
C THR A 357 16.39 10.26 -12.84
N GLY A 358 16.16 11.10 -11.82
CA GLY A 358 15.52 12.41 -11.99
C GLY A 358 16.29 13.31 -12.95
N LEU A 359 17.60 13.43 -12.78
CA LEU A 359 18.47 14.23 -13.67
C LEU A 359 18.54 13.62 -15.07
N VAL A 360 18.74 12.30 -15.17
CA VAL A 360 18.83 11.60 -16.47
C VAL A 360 17.56 11.84 -17.30
N TRP A 361 16.38 11.63 -16.73
CA TRP A 361 15.12 11.87 -17.45
C TRP A 361 14.94 13.34 -17.81
N PHE A 362 15.32 14.25 -16.93
CA PHE A 362 15.23 15.67 -17.21
C PHE A 362 16.11 16.07 -18.40
N PHE A 363 17.37 15.58 -18.46
CA PHE A 363 18.27 15.81 -19.59
C PHE A 363 17.79 15.14 -20.88
N ILE A 364 17.29 13.89 -20.80
CA ILE A 364 16.70 13.21 -21.96
C ILE A 364 15.50 13.99 -22.49
N GLY A 365 14.63 14.46 -21.61
CA GLY A 365 13.47 15.28 -21.99
C GLY A 365 13.87 16.58 -22.69
N MET A 366 14.85 17.28 -22.17
CA MET A 366 15.39 18.50 -22.80
C MET A 366 16.05 18.21 -24.14
N PHE A 367 16.83 17.12 -24.23
CA PHE A 367 17.53 16.74 -25.46
C PHE A 367 16.54 16.34 -26.56
N THR A 368 15.53 15.50 -26.24
CA THR A 368 14.49 15.11 -27.21
C THR A 368 13.67 16.29 -27.70
N ALA A 369 13.32 17.21 -26.81
CA ALA A 369 12.59 18.41 -27.16
C ALA A 369 13.45 19.34 -28.09
N TRP A 370 14.76 19.47 -27.81
CA TRP A 370 15.68 20.24 -28.65
C TRP A 370 15.86 19.58 -30.02
N LEU A 371 16.11 18.25 -30.06
CA LEU A 371 16.35 17.51 -31.30
C LEU A 371 15.13 17.55 -32.23
N LEU A 372 13.94 17.30 -31.72
CA LEU A 372 12.72 17.35 -32.52
C LEU A 372 12.33 18.76 -32.92
N GLY A 373 12.64 19.76 -32.09
CA GLY A 373 12.53 21.16 -32.46
C GLY A 373 13.47 21.53 -33.63
N PHE A 374 14.61 20.85 -33.75
CA PHE A 374 15.56 21.05 -34.87
C PHE A 374 15.11 20.30 -36.14
N ILE A 375 14.67 19.06 -36.01
CA ILE A 375 14.21 18.22 -37.16
C ILE A 375 12.97 18.83 -37.83
N ARG A 376 12.02 19.30 -37.04
CA ARG A 376 10.81 19.98 -37.56
C ARG A 376 11.09 21.35 -38.21
N LYS A 377 12.37 21.79 -38.23
CA LYS A 377 12.81 22.97 -38.95
C LYS A 377 12.99 22.74 -40.45
N LYS A 378 13.19 21.52 -40.90
CA LYS A 378 13.25 21.15 -42.31
C LYS A 378 11.84 20.84 -42.84
#